data_54c21a03c5048af399e1725bcf888d45
#
_entry.id   54c21a03c5048af399e1725bcf888d45
#
_cell.length_a   1.000
_cell.length_b   1.000
_cell.length_c   1.000
_cell.angle_alpha   90.00
_cell.angle_beta   90.00
_cell.angle_gamma   90.00
#
_symmetry.space_group_name_H-M   'P 1'
#
loop_
_entity.id
_entity.type
_entity.pdbx_description
1 polymer ?
#
loop_
_entity_poly.entity_id
_entity_poly.type
_entity_poly.pdbx_seq_one_letter_code
_entity_poly.pdbx_strand_id
1 'polypeptide(L)'
;MELHTHSLLSDGAVLPVELARRAEAKGHAALAITDHVDPSNLETLLPALLRAAEEVNRNMGIRLLPGVELTHLPPSSIGRMARRARKLGAALVVVHGESPVEPVPPGTNEAALSCGEVDLLAHPGFLTRELAGKAGKAGVYLELTSRRGHSLTNGWVARVALEEGCKLLVNSDAHEPEDLLTQEEAKRVALGAGLEEREAERAVTENPRELLKRLGY
;
A
#
# COMPACT_ATOMS: atom_id res chain seq x y z
N MET A 1 4.93 7.22 -8.78
CA MET A 1 5.36 6.45 -7.59
C MET A 1 4.39 5.31 -7.40
N GLU A 2 4.86 4.16 -6.93
CA GLU A 2 4.02 3.00 -6.67
C GLU A 2 4.36 2.49 -5.26
N LEU A 3 3.37 2.37 -4.38
CA LEU A 3 3.59 2.14 -2.95
C LEU A 3 2.94 0.85 -2.42
N HIS A 4 2.43 0.00 -3.32
CA HIS A 4 1.87 -1.30 -2.96
C HIS A 4 2.12 -2.30 -4.10
N THR A 5 3.13 -3.15 -3.91
CA THR A 5 3.52 -4.18 -4.90
C THR A 5 4.08 -5.41 -4.20
N HIS A 6 4.06 -6.54 -4.92
CA HIS A 6 4.49 -7.84 -4.44
C HIS A 6 5.60 -8.41 -5.31
N SER A 7 6.55 -9.06 -4.67
CA SER A 7 7.67 -9.73 -5.32
C SER A 7 7.60 -11.25 -5.12
N LEU A 8 8.55 -11.96 -5.71
CA LEU A 8 8.72 -13.41 -5.54
C LEU A 8 9.05 -13.82 -4.07
N LEU A 9 9.23 -12.86 -3.17
CA LEU A 9 9.40 -13.17 -1.73
C LEU A 9 8.06 -13.52 -1.07
N SER A 10 6.92 -13.16 -1.69
CA SER A 10 5.58 -13.66 -1.34
C SER A 10 4.96 -14.38 -2.54
N ASP A 11 4.16 -13.70 -3.31
CA ASP A 11 3.37 -14.27 -4.40
C ASP A 11 3.42 -13.47 -5.72
N GLY A 12 4.31 -12.49 -5.80
CA GLY A 12 4.62 -11.82 -7.05
C GLY A 12 5.52 -12.65 -7.97
N ALA A 13 5.57 -12.30 -9.24
CA ALA A 13 6.23 -13.10 -10.28
C ALA A 13 7.74 -12.90 -10.39
N VAL A 14 8.29 -11.78 -9.91
CA VAL A 14 9.69 -11.41 -10.12
C VAL A 14 10.41 -11.06 -8.83
N LEU A 15 11.74 -11.17 -8.85
CA LEU A 15 12.57 -10.79 -7.71
C LEU A 15 12.52 -9.26 -7.43
N PRO A 16 12.78 -8.82 -6.18
CA PRO A 16 12.68 -7.41 -5.81
C PRO A 16 13.49 -6.45 -6.69
N VAL A 17 14.72 -6.80 -7.04
CA VAL A 17 15.58 -5.96 -7.89
C VAL A 17 15.05 -5.86 -9.32
N GLU A 18 14.52 -6.95 -9.86
CA GLU A 18 13.89 -6.95 -11.18
C GLU A 18 12.61 -6.08 -11.17
N LEU A 19 11.76 -6.23 -10.15
CA LEU A 19 10.56 -5.40 -10.02
C LEU A 19 10.91 -3.90 -9.95
N ALA A 20 11.93 -3.55 -9.16
CA ALA A 20 12.44 -2.17 -9.08
C ALA A 20 12.94 -1.68 -10.45
N ARG A 21 13.67 -2.51 -11.22
CA ARG A 21 14.13 -2.12 -12.55
C ARG A 21 12.98 -1.91 -13.53
N ARG A 22 11.93 -2.71 -13.46
CA ARG A 22 10.75 -2.56 -14.31
C ARG A 22 9.94 -1.31 -13.94
N ALA A 23 9.80 -1.02 -12.65
CA ALA A 23 9.18 0.22 -12.19
C ALA A 23 9.98 1.46 -12.63
N GLU A 24 11.30 1.43 -12.52
CA GLU A 24 12.18 2.50 -13.01
C GLU A 24 12.01 2.72 -14.52
N ALA A 25 11.95 1.63 -15.32
CA ALA A 25 11.72 1.71 -16.76
C ALA A 25 10.35 2.28 -17.13
N LYS A 26 9.33 2.13 -16.27
CA LYS A 26 8.01 2.80 -16.40
C LYS A 26 8.01 4.25 -15.90
N GLY A 27 9.14 4.78 -15.40
CA GLY A 27 9.28 6.17 -14.97
C GLY A 27 8.94 6.42 -13.50
N HIS A 28 8.84 5.38 -12.67
CA HIS A 28 8.66 5.56 -11.23
C HIS A 28 9.93 6.08 -10.57
N ALA A 29 9.80 7.13 -9.75
CA ALA A 29 10.88 7.65 -8.92
C ALA A 29 11.03 6.89 -7.58
N ALA A 30 9.95 6.24 -7.13
CA ALA A 30 9.93 5.42 -5.93
C ALA A 30 8.99 4.23 -6.10
N LEU A 31 9.38 3.10 -5.49
CA LEU A 31 8.64 1.86 -5.40
C LEU A 31 8.66 1.37 -3.96
N ALA A 32 7.51 1.01 -3.39
CA ALA A 32 7.49 0.18 -2.19
C ALA A 32 7.15 -1.26 -2.58
N ILE A 33 7.96 -2.20 -2.13
CA ILE A 33 7.61 -3.63 -2.17
C ILE A 33 7.07 -3.96 -0.79
N THR A 34 5.84 -4.44 -0.76
CA THR A 34 5.04 -4.67 0.44
C THR A 34 4.54 -6.10 0.47
N ASP A 35 5.45 -7.04 0.26
CA ASP A 35 5.17 -8.47 0.23
C ASP A 35 4.31 -8.92 1.40
N HIS A 36 3.41 -9.89 1.16
CA HIS A 36 2.53 -10.48 2.16
C HIS A 36 3.30 -11.10 3.31
N VAL A 37 2.95 -10.72 4.54
CA VAL A 37 3.57 -11.28 5.74
C VAL A 37 2.56 -11.70 6.80
N ASP A 38 2.95 -12.77 7.48
CA ASP A 38 2.35 -13.25 8.70
C ASP A 38 3.45 -13.67 9.71
N PRO A 39 3.13 -14.29 10.86
CA PRO A 39 4.15 -14.76 11.81
C PRO A 39 5.14 -15.78 11.26
N SER A 40 4.82 -16.46 10.15
CA SER A 40 5.67 -17.53 9.61
C SER A 40 6.83 -17.02 8.75
N ASN A 41 6.67 -15.87 8.07
CA ASN A 41 7.64 -15.40 7.09
C ASN A 41 8.25 -14.01 7.37
N LEU A 42 7.67 -13.18 8.23
CA LEU A 42 8.15 -11.82 8.48
C LEU A 42 9.66 -11.74 8.80
N GLU A 43 10.15 -12.67 9.64
CA GLU A 43 11.54 -12.67 10.11
C GLU A 43 12.55 -13.07 9.02
N THR A 44 12.11 -13.69 7.95
CA THR A 44 12.96 -14.12 6.82
C THR A 44 12.81 -13.22 5.60
N LEU A 45 11.58 -12.81 5.30
CA LEU A 45 11.23 -12.00 4.15
C LEU A 45 11.78 -10.57 4.27
N LEU A 46 11.47 -9.87 5.35
CA LEU A 46 11.84 -8.46 5.48
C LEU A 46 13.36 -8.24 5.48
N PRO A 47 14.21 -9.02 6.16
CA PRO A 47 15.65 -8.91 6.01
C PRO A 47 16.17 -9.16 4.58
N ALA A 48 15.51 -10.04 3.81
CA ALA A 48 15.86 -10.25 2.41
C ALA A 48 15.51 -9.01 1.55
N LEU A 49 14.35 -8.43 1.78
CA LEU A 49 13.92 -7.21 1.10
C LEU A 49 14.78 -5.99 1.47
N LEU A 50 15.20 -5.87 2.73
CA LEU A 50 16.14 -4.82 3.16
C LEU A 50 17.47 -4.88 2.40
N ARG A 51 18.03 -6.08 2.20
CA ARG A 51 19.25 -6.24 1.38
C ARG A 51 19.03 -5.84 -0.07
N ALA A 52 17.89 -6.22 -0.66
CA ALA A 52 17.54 -5.79 -2.01
C ALA A 52 17.38 -4.27 -2.12
N ALA A 53 16.74 -3.66 -1.12
CA ALA A 53 16.57 -2.20 -1.09
C ALA A 53 17.91 -1.46 -0.95
N GLU A 54 18.85 -1.98 -0.16
CA GLU A 54 20.21 -1.42 -0.06
C GLU A 54 20.91 -1.43 -1.42
N GLU A 55 20.84 -2.54 -2.16
CA GLU A 55 21.45 -2.68 -3.49
C GLU A 55 20.82 -1.73 -4.50
N VAL A 56 19.48 -1.70 -4.58
CA VAL A 56 18.73 -0.82 -5.48
C VAL A 56 19.04 0.64 -5.19
N ASN A 57 18.94 1.05 -3.91
CA ASN A 57 19.10 2.45 -3.50
C ASN A 57 20.53 2.98 -3.67
N ARG A 58 21.52 2.08 -3.75
CA ARG A 58 22.93 2.44 -4.02
C ARG A 58 23.22 2.59 -5.51
N ASN A 59 22.58 1.81 -6.37
CA ASN A 59 23.03 1.57 -7.74
C ASN A 59 22.00 1.91 -8.84
N MET A 60 20.75 2.24 -8.47
CA MET A 60 19.68 2.54 -9.43
C MET A 60 19.10 3.94 -9.22
N GLY A 61 18.42 4.46 -10.23
CA GLY A 61 17.79 5.78 -10.19
C GLY A 61 16.43 5.84 -9.51
N ILE A 62 15.92 4.69 -9.05
CA ILE A 62 14.67 4.56 -8.32
C ILE A 62 14.92 4.35 -6.83
N ARG A 63 14.08 4.91 -5.98
CA ARG A 63 14.09 4.65 -4.54
C ARG A 63 13.22 3.44 -4.20
N LEU A 64 13.81 2.37 -3.67
CA LEU A 64 13.08 1.21 -3.16
C LEU A 64 12.84 1.33 -1.65
N LEU A 65 11.57 1.25 -1.24
CA LEU A 65 11.14 1.21 0.15
C LEU A 65 10.83 -0.24 0.53
N PRO A 66 11.56 -0.83 1.49
CA PRO A 66 11.21 -2.15 2.01
C PRO A 66 10.00 -2.04 2.94
N GLY A 67 8.86 -2.53 2.49
CA GLY A 67 7.60 -2.55 3.22
C GLY A 67 7.12 -3.96 3.52
N VAL A 68 5.95 -4.04 4.12
CA VAL A 68 5.23 -5.29 4.36
C VAL A 68 3.74 -5.04 4.22
N GLU A 69 2.99 -6.03 3.74
CA GLU A 69 1.54 -6.08 3.88
C GLU A 69 1.15 -7.17 4.88
N LEU A 70 0.50 -6.75 5.97
CA LEU A 70 -0.05 -7.68 6.96
C LEU A 70 -1.35 -8.27 6.40
N THR A 71 -1.32 -9.56 6.05
CA THR A 71 -2.36 -10.20 5.25
C THR A 71 -3.08 -11.30 6.04
N HIS A 72 -4.42 -11.28 6.01
CA HIS A 72 -5.32 -12.29 6.61
C HIS A 72 -5.05 -12.60 8.10
N LEU A 73 -4.45 -11.68 8.84
CA LEU A 73 -4.18 -11.84 10.26
C LEU A 73 -5.47 -11.74 11.10
N PRO A 74 -5.56 -12.46 12.22
CA PRO A 74 -6.55 -12.13 13.24
C PRO A 74 -6.42 -10.65 13.65
N PRO A 75 -7.51 -9.87 13.74
CA PRO A 75 -7.44 -8.44 14.08
C PRO A 75 -6.62 -8.14 15.34
N SER A 76 -6.70 -8.99 16.35
CA SER A 76 -5.92 -8.87 17.60
C SER A 76 -4.40 -8.98 17.41
N SER A 77 -3.93 -9.52 16.29
CA SER A 77 -2.51 -9.68 15.97
C SER A 77 -1.91 -8.53 15.20
N ILE A 78 -2.72 -7.72 14.49
CA ILE A 78 -2.26 -6.66 13.59
C ILE A 78 -1.31 -5.69 14.30
N GLY A 79 -1.70 -5.12 15.43
CA GLY A 79 -0.86 -4.15 16.13
C GLY A 79 0.48 -4.74 16.62
N ARG A 80 0.51 -6.00 17.03
CA ARG A 80 1.76 -6.68 17.42
C ARG A 80 2.66 -6.90 16.22
N MET A 81 2.10 -7.35 15.10
CA MET A 81 2.84 -7.61 13.86
C MET A 81 3.37 -6.33 13.23
N ALA A 82 2.57 -5.25 13.19
CA ALA A 82 2.98 -3.95 12.70
C ALA A 82 4.20 -3.41 13.50
N ARG A 83 4.13 -3.43 14.83
CA ARG A 83 5.27 -3.05 15.68
C ARG A 83 6.49 -3.94 15.45
N ARG A 84 6.28 -5.23 15.20
CA ARG A 84 7.40 -6.14 14.91
C ARG A 84 8.04 -5.82 13.57
N ALA A 85 7.26 -5.58 12.52
CA ALA A 85 7.75 -5.17 11.21
C ALA A 85 8.58 -3.88 11.30
N ARG A 86 8.09 -2.85 12.02
CA ARG A 86 8.86 -1.62 12.25
C ARG A 86 10.19 -1.87 12.95
N LYS A 87 10.20 -2.69 13.99
CA LYS A 87 11.45 -3.04 14.71
C LYS A 87 12.45 -3.78 13.84
N LEU A 88 11.99 -4.51 12.82
CA LEU A 88 12.84 -5.19 11.84
C LEU A 88 13.29 -4.27 10.69
N GLY A 89 12.78 -3.05 10.62
CA GLY A 89 13.20 -2.06 9.63
C GLY A 89 12.23 -1.82 8.47
N ALA A 90 10.96 -2.26 8.57
CA ALA A 90 9.96 -1.92 7.56
C ALA A 90 9.79 -0.40 7.45
N ALA A 91 10.03 0.14 6.25
CA ALA A 91 9.82 1.54 5.94
C ALA A 91 8.34 1.88 5.77
N LEU A 92 7.54 0.95 5.25
CA LEU A 92 6.11 1.07 5.04
C LEU A 92 5.38 -0.14 5.61
N VAL A 93 4.30 0.10 6.35
CA VAL A 93 3.41 -0.97 6.85
C VAL A 93 2.02 -0.79 6.27
N VAL A 94 1.64 -1.75 5.45
CA VAL A 94 0.33 -1.87 4.83
C VAL A 94 -0.47 -2.95 5.58
N VAL A 95 -1.78 -2.80 5.64
CA VAL A 95 -2.69 -3.85 6.08
C VAL A 95 -3.65 -4.17 4.96
N HIS A 96 -3.77 -5.44 4.62
CA HIS A 96 -4.76 -5.97 3.70
C HIS A 96 -6.16 -5.74 4.28
N GLY A 97 -6.93 -4.85 3.66
CA GLY A 97 -8.24 -4.44 4.14
C GLY A 97 -9.34 -5.46 3.87
N GLU A 98 -10.53 -5.18 4.37
CA GLU A 98 -11.71 -6.04 4.23
C GLU A 98 -12.31 -5.97 2.82
N SER A 99 -11.49 -6.37 1.83
CA SER A 99 -11.89 -6.44 0.43
C SER A 99 -13.11 -7.37 0.24
N PRO A 100 -14.04 -7.06 -0.71
CA PRO A 100 -15.23 -7.87 -0.92
C PRO A 100 -14.96 -9.20 -1.62
N VAL A 101 -13.73 -9.44 -2.10
CA VAL A 101 -13.40 -10.62 -2.93
C VAL A 101 -12.54 -11.65 -2.22
N GLU A 102 -12.12 -11.35 -0.99
CA GLU A 102 -11.30 -12.25 -0.18
C GLU A 102 -11.85 -12.40 1.25
N PRO A 103 -11.61 -13.55 1.90
CA PRO A 103 -12.16 -13.85 3.21
C PRO A 103 -11.36 -13.20 4.36
N VAL A 104 -11.19 -11.88 4.31
CA VAL A 104 -10.51 -11.12 5.36
C VAL A 104 -11.34 -11.13 6.65
N PRO A 105 -10.72 -11.38 7.82
CA PRO A 105 -11.48 -11.40 9.08
C PRO A 105 -12.15 -10.04 9.36
N PRO A 106 -13.44 -10.00 9.70
CA PRO A 106 -14.12 -8.77 10.10
C PRO A 106 -13.43 -8.12 11.30
N GLY A 107 -13.35 -6.77 11.31
CA GLY A 107 -12.63 -5.98 12.33
C GLY A 107 -11.15 -5.73 11.97
N THR A 108 -10.67 -6.23 10.83
CA THR A 108 -9.33 -5.96 10.32
C THR A 108 -9.10 -4.48 10.06
N ASN A 109 -10.02 -3.81 9.36
CA ASN A 109 -9.95 -2.37 9.11
C ASN A 109 -9.87 -1.57 10.42
N GLU A 110 -10.70 -1.89 11.39
CA GLU A 110 -10.69 -1.20 12.69
C GLU A 110 -9.38 -1.43 13.44
N ALA A 111 -8.86 -2.64 13.45
CA ALA A 111 -7.60 -2.98 14.11
C ALA A 111 -6.40 -2.26 13.45
N ALA A 112 -6.38 -2.18 12.12
CA ALA A 112 -5.38 -1.41 11.37
C ALA A 112 -5.38 0.07 11.76
N LEU A 113 -6.56 0.68 11.78
CA LEU A 113 -6.76 2.11 12.09
C LEU A 113 -6.57 2.45 13.59
N SER A 114 -6.53 1.45 14.45
CA SER A 114 -6.24 1.60 15.88
C SER A 114 -4.75 1.43 16.21
N CYS A 115 -3.94 1.05 15.21
CA CYS A 115 -2.51 0.79 15.36
C CYS A 115 -1.71 1.97 14.81
N GLY A 116 -0.93 2.65 15.65
CA GLY A 116 -0.11 3.80 15.27
C GLY A 116 1.05 3.48 14.32
N GLU A 117 1.28 2.22 13.97
CA GLU A 117 2.38 1.78 13.12
C GLU A 117 1.95 1.53 11.65
N VAL A 118 0.65 1.60 11.36
CA VAL A 118 0.10 1.37 10.01
C VAL A 118 0.10 2.69 9.23
N ASP A 119 0.57 2.66 7.99
CA ASP A 119 0.59 3.82 7.10
C ASP A 119 -0.53 3.79 6.07
N LEU A 120 -0.85 2.60 5.56
CA LEU A 120 -1.77 2.40 4.46
C LEU A 120 -2.73 1.25 4.78
N LEU A 121 -4.02 1.50 4.63
CA LEU A 121 -5.05 0.47 4.60
C LEU A 121 -5.39 0.18 3.14
N ALA A 122 -4.92 -0.97 2.65
CA ALA A 122 -5.10 -1.38 1.28
C ALA A 122 -6.55 -1.82 1.02
N HIS A 123 -7.10 -1.47 -0.15
CA HIS A 123 -8.43 -1.89 -0.66
C HIS A 123 -9.47 -2.24 0.43
N PRO A 124 -9.87 -1.28 1.29
CA PRO A 124 -10.58 -1.52 2.55
C PRO A 124 -12.05 -1.98 2.40
N GLY A 125 -12.48 -2.26 1.19
CA GLY A 125 -13.84 -2.76 0.94
C GLY A 125 -14.93 -1.70 1.20
N PHE A 126 -16.03 -2.13 1.78
CA PHE A 126 -17.16 -1.25 2.15
C PHE A 126 -16.89 -0.54 3.50
N LEU A 127 -15.81 0.21 3.56
CA LEU A 127 -15.41 0.98 4.73
C LEU A 127 -16.55 1.89 5.23
N THR A 128 -16.81 1.91 6.54
CA THR A 128 -17.80 2.82 7.12
C THR A 128 -17.25 4.25 7.20
N ARG A 129 -18.13 5.26 7.25
CA ARG A 129 -17.72 6.66 7.46
C ARG A 129 -16.94 6.85 8.77
N GLU A 130 -17.39 6.18 9.83
CA GLU A 130 -16.72 6.25 11.13
C GLU A 130 -15.25 5.77 11.02
N LEU A 131 -15.01 4.64 10.35
CA LEU A 131 -13.67 4.14 10.11
C LEU A 131 -12.86 5.04 9.17
N ALA A 132 -13.49 5.63 8.14
CA ALA A 132 -12.82 6.63 7.31
C ALA A 132 -12.38 7.84 8.13
N GLY A 133 -13.26 8.40 8.98
CA GLY A 133 -12.90 9.48 9.89
C GLY A 133 -11.79 9.10 10.88
N LYS A 134 -11.78 7.84 11.33
CA LYS A 134 -10.68 7.30 12.17
C LYS A 134 -9.36 7.25 11.40
N ALA A 135 -9.38 6.82 10.12
CA ALA A 135 -8.19 6.81 9.25
C ALA A 135 -7.59 8.22 9.11
N GLY A 136 -8.43 9.23 8.83
CA GLY A 136 -7.99 10.62 8.74
C GLY A 136 -7.32 11.12 10.02
N LYS A 137 -7.90 10.83 11.18
CA LYS A 137 -7.34 11.21 12.49
C LYS A 137 -6.04 10.47 12.83
N ALA A 138 -5.94 9.21 12.43
CA ALA A 138 -4.75 8.39 12.62
C ALA A 138 -3.62 8.71 11.62
N GLY A 139 -3.90 9.47 10.57
CA GLY A 139 -2.95 9.74 9.49
C GLY A 139 -2.67 8.52 8.61
N VAL A 140 -3.58 7.54 8.61
CA VAL A 140 -3.52 6.35 7.75
C VAL A 140 -4.13 6.69 6.40
N TYR A 141 -3.43 6.37 5.32
CA TYR A 141 -3.94 6.55 3.97
C TYR A 141 -4.91 5.42 3.61
N LEU A 142 -5.92 5.73 2.79
CA LEU A 142 -6.82 4.74 2.22
C LEU A 142 -6.47 4.51 0.75
N GLU A 143 -6.51 3.27 0.32
CA GLU A 143 -6.13 2.91 -1.04
C GLU A 143 -7.31 2.83 -1.99
N LEU A 144 -7.09 3.37 -3.20
CA LEU A 144 -7.78 3.02 -4.42
C LEU A 144 -6.84 2.15 -5.24
N THR A 145 -7.28 0.98 -5.66
CA THR A 145 -6.42 0.02 -6.35
C THR A 145 -6.90 -0.27 -7.78
N SER A 146 -5.97 -0.63 -8.68
CA SER A 146 -6.33 -1.18 -9.99
C SER A 146 -6.53 -2.70 -9.95
N ARG A 147 -6.19 -3.37 -8.85
CA ARG A 147 -6.26 -4.82 -8.72
C ARG A 147 -7.67 -5.35 -8.98
N ARG A 148 -7.76 -6.34 -9.86
CA ARG A 148 -9.02 -6.96 -10.25
C ARG A 148 -9.75 -7.51 -9.02
N GLY A 149 -11.04 -7.16 -8.89
CA GLY A 149 -11.86 -7.56 -7.76
C GLY A 149 -11.79 -6.58 -6.59
N HIS A 150 -10.61 -6.24 -6.12
CA HIS A 150 -10.43 -5.26 -5.03
C HIS A 150 -10.93 -3.86 -5.44
N SER A 151 -10.75 -3.48 -6.70
CA SER A 151 -11.20 -2.20 -7.26
C SER A 151 -12.73 -1.99 -7.28
N LEU A 152 -13.53 -3.04 -7.04
CA LEU A 152 -14.99 -2.96 -7.04
C LEU A 152 -15.56 -1.92 -6.06
N THR A 153 -14.83 -1.64 -4.99
CA THR A 153 -15.25 -0.69 -3.96
C THR A 153 -14.54 0.67 -4.03
N ASN A 154 -13.70 0.91 -5.05
CA ASN A 154 -12.97 2.18 -5.18
C ASN A 154 -13.89 3.41 -5.08
N GLY A 155 -15.02 3.42 -5.79
CA GLY A 155 -15.96 4.54 -5.75
C GLY A 155 -16.60 4.76 -4.37
N TRP A 156 -16.82 3.69 -3.63
CA TRP A 156 -17.28 3.78 -2.23
C TRP A 156 -16.19 4.38 -1.34
N VAL A 157 -14.97 3.83 -1.42
CA VAL A 157 -13.81 4.30 -0.63
C VAL A 157 -13.51 5.77 -0.92
N ALA A 158 -13.48 6.16 -2.20
CA ALA A 158 -13.28 7.54 -2.61
C ALA A 158 -14.30 8.48 -1.97
N ARG A 159 -15.59 8.14 -2.06
CA ARG A 159 -16.68 8.93 -1.49
C ARG A 159 -16.53 9.12 0.01
N VAL A 160 -16.39 8.02 0.79
CA VAL A 160 -16.31 8.14 2.24
C VAL A 160 -15.01 8.83 2.70
N ALA A 161 -13.92 8.64 1.96
CA ALA A 161 -12.67 9.33 2.24
C ALA A 161 -12.78 10.84 2.06
N LEU A 162 -13.42 11.32 0.96
CA LEU A 162 -13.65 12.74 0.72
C LEU A 162 -14.57 13.35 1.77
N GLU A 163 -15.67 12.68 2.09
CA GLU A 163 -16.63 13.13 3.11
C GLU A 163 -15.99 13.31 4.49
N GLU A 164 -15.06 12.46 4.85
CA GLU A 164 -14.38 12.45 6.16
C GLU A 164 -12.99 13.12 6.15
N GLY A 165 -12.55 13.64 4.98
CA GLY A 165 -11.27 14.35 4.85
C GLY A 165 -10.03 13.44 4.92
N CYS A 166 -10.18 12.16 4.58
CA CYS A 166 -9.07 11.21 4.55
C CYS A 166 -8.23 11.36 3.29
N LYS A 167 -6.96 11.05 3.39
CA LYS A 167 -6.04 11.04 2.26
C LYS A 167 -6.10 9.71 1.53
N LEU A 168 -6.13 9.80 0.20
CA LEU A 168 -6.15 8.66 -0.69
C LEU A 168 -4.79 8.46 -1.35
N LEU A 169 -4.43 7.21 -1.61
CA LEU A 169 -3.37 6.80 -2.53
C LEU A 169 -3.98 5.95 -3.65
N VAL A 170 -3.34 5.96 -4.79
CA VAL A 170 -3.66 5.03 -5.89
C VAL A 170 -2.46 4.14 -6.11
N ASN A 171 -2.67 2.83 -6.02
CA ASN A 171 -1.63 1.83 -6.28
C ASN A 171 -2.16 0.71 -7.17
N SER A 172 -1.24 -0.08 -7.69
CA SER A 172 -1.58 -1.21 -8.56
C SER A 172 -1.90 -2.47 -7.79
N ASP A 173 -1.27 -2.67 -6.62
CA ASP A 173 -1.23 -3.97 -5.97
C ASP A 173 -0.65 -5.02 -6.96
N ALA A 174 0.47 -4.63 -7.59
CA ALA A 174 1.08 -5.38 -8.68
C ALA A 174 1.72 -6.68 -8.18
N HIS A 175 1.37 -7.79 -8.83
CA HIS A 175 1.97 -9.11 -8.64
C HIS A 175 2.78 -9.51 -9.87
N GLU A 176 2.43 -8.96 -11.04
CA GLU A 176 3.16 -9.08 -12.29
C GLU A 176 3.72 -7.71 -12.69
N PRO A 177 4.84 -7.63 -13.40
CA PRO A 177 5.38 -6.35 -13.90
C PRO A 177 4.39 -5.57 -14.78
N GLU A 178 3.50 -6.26 -15.45
CA GLU A 178 2.46 -5.72 -16.32
C GLU A 178 1.38 -4.97 -15.55
N ASP A 179 1.18 -5.32 -14.27
CA ASP A 179 0.21 -4.67 -13.36
C ASP A 179 0.65 -3.27 -12.95
N LEU A 180 1.96 -2.97 -13.01
CA LEU A 180 2.48 -1.65 -12.63
C LEU A 180 1.81 -0.54 -13.44
N LEU A 181 1.24 0.44 -12.77
CA LEU A 181 0.58 1.58 -13.40
C LEU A 181 1.60 2.66 -13.80
N THR A 182 1.41 3.26 -14.97
CA THR A 182 2.00 4.58 -15.23
C THR A 182 1.27 5.66 -14.41
N GLN A 183 1.87 6.85 -14.29
CA GLN A 183 1.23 7.99 -13.62
C GLN A 183 -0.15 8.33 -14.23
N GLU A 184 -0.26 8.23 -15.56
CA GLU A 184 -1.49 8.50 -16.27
C GLU A 184 -2.57 7.44 -16.01
N GLU A 185 -2.19 6.17 -15.98
CA GLU A 185 -3.09 5.07 -15.64
C GLU A 185 -3.58 5.16 -14.20
N ALA A 186 -2.69 5.46 -13.24
CA ALA A 186 -3.07 5.70 -11.85
C ALA A 186 -4.09 6.85 -11.73
N LYS A 187 -3.89 7.94 -12.48
CA LYS A 187 -4.85 9.04 -12.53
C LYS A 187 -6.21 8.60 -13.10
N ARG A 188 -6.23 7.74 -14.12
CA ARG A 188 -7.47 7.18 -14.66
C ARG A 188 -8.22 6.31 -13.64
N VAL A 189 -7.49 5.54 -12.81
CA VAL A 189 -8.09 4.79 -11.69
C VAL A 189 -8.78 5.73 -10.71
N ALA A 190 -8.12 6.83 -10.33
CA ALA A 190 -8.67 7.85 -9.44
C ALA A 190 -9.93 8.51 -10.02
N LEU A 191 -9.88 8.94 -11.28
CA LEU A 191 -11.03 9.54 -11.98
C LEU A 191 -12.18 8.53 -12.13
N GLY A 192 -11.85 7.27 -12.46
CA GLY A 192 -12.83 6.17 -12.54
C GLY A 192 -13.50 5.84 -11.21
N ALA A 193 -12.83 6.12 -10.09
CA ALA A 193 -13.39 6.03 -8.74
C ALA A 193 -14.30 7.23 -8.38
N GLY A 194 -14.43 8.23 -9.26
CA GLY A 194 -15.30 9.40 -9.08
C GLY A 194 -14.61 10.59 -8.42
N LEU A 195 -13.28 10.60 -8.34
CA LEU A 195 -12.54 11.80 -7.91
C LEU A 195 -12.55 12.86 -9.02
N GLU A 196 -12.59 14.14 -8.64
CA GLU A 196 -12.34 15.24 -9.56
C GLU A 196 -10.84 15.34 -9.90
N GLU A 197 -10.50 16.06 -10.98
CA GLU A 197 -9.12 16.23 -11.46
C GLU A 197 -8.13 16.63 -10.36
N ARG A 198 -8.50 17.59 -9.51
CA ARG A 198 -7.65 18.05 -8.40
C ARG A 198 -7.44 16.99 -7.33
N GLU A 199 -8.47 16.23 -7.01
CA GLU A 199 -8.42 15.15 -6.01
C GLU A 199 -7.63 13.97 -6.54
N ALA A 200 -7.83 13.63 -7.84
CA ALA A 200 -7.06 12.60 -8.52
C ALA A 200 -5.56 12.96 -8.54
N GLU A 201 -5.20 14.21 -8.88
CA GLU A 201 -3.81 14.68 -8.85
C GLU A 201 -3.21 14.58 -7.43
N ARG A 202 -3.98 14.94 -6.41
CA ARG A 202 -3.54 14.77 -5.02
C ARG A 202 -3.25 13.31 -4.69
N ALA A 203 -4.17 12.40 -5.04
CA ALA A 203 -4.06 10.99 -4.72
C ALA A 203 -2.85 10.30 -5.40
N VAL A 204 -2.47 10.76 -6.61
CA VAL A 204 -1.38 10.12 -7.39
C VAL A 204 -0.04 10.85 -7.29
N THR A 205 -0.01 12.11 -6.82
CA THR A 205 1.22 12.91 -6.80
C THR A 205 1.53 13.52 -5.43
N GLU A 206 0.61 14.30 -4.85
CA GLU A 206 0.89 15.04 -3.62
C GLU A 206 0.93 14.11 -2.39
N ASN A 207 -0.09 13.29 -2.22
CA ASN A 207 -0.22 12.39 -1.09
C ASN A 207 0.91 11.34 -1.01
N PRO A 208 1.32 10.67 -2.14
CA PRO A 208 2.46 9.77 -2.11
C PRO A 208 3.76 10.48 -1.70
N ARG A 209 4.01 11.70 -2.19
CA ARG A 209 5.18 12.50 -1.79
C ARG A 209 5.17 12.87 -0.32
N GLU A 210 4.00 13.23 0.20
CA GLU A 210 3.84 13.55 1.61
C GLU A 210 4.11 12.31 2.49
N LEU A 211 3.59 11.14 2.09
CA LEU A 211 3.87 9.89 2.78
C LEU A 211 5.35 9.59 2.78
N LEU A 212 6.03 9.65 1.62
CA LEU A 212 7.48 9.43 1.53
C LEU A 212 8.26 10.37 2.46
N LYS A 213 7.94 11.66 2.44
CA LYS A 213 8.57 12.65 3.34
C LYS A 213 8.35 12.31 4.82
N ARG A 214 7.15 11.86 5.19
CA ARG A 214 6.84 11.41 6.57
C ARG A 214 7.70 10.20 6.98
N LEU A 215 7.98 9.31 6.03
CA LEU A 215 8.81 8.11 6.22
C LEU A 215 10.32 8.38 6.16
N GLY A 216 10.73 9.61 5.87
CA GLY A 216 12.16 10.00 5.78
C GLY A 216 12.83 9.73 4.42
N TYR A 217 12.05 9.65 3.33
CA TYR A 217 12.50 9.40 1.97
C TYR A 217 12.35 10.58 1.05
#